data_f9567d5cd2199af9e2711804b7ef509d
#
_entry.id   f9567d5cd2199af9e2711804b7ef509d
#
_cell.length_a   1.000
_cell.length_b   1.000
_cell.length_c   1.000
_cell.angle_alpha   90.00
_cell.angle_beta   90.00
_cell.angle_gamma   90.00
#
_symmetry.space_group_name_H-M   'P 1'
#
loop_
_entity.id
_entity.type
_entity.pdbx_description
1 polymer ?
#
loop_
_entity_poly.entity_id
_entity_poly.type
_entity_poly.pdbx_seq_one_letter_code
_entity_poly.pdbx_strand_id
1 'polypeptide(L)'
;MFLRVHQSLAIITLFSVWQHLRFAPTFPRLTPVVAAAVLVAMVAVQSAYLLYQNKAMGAGLSRAYIFRQGDAVKVRLRLSRQIRVKAGQHIGLWIPAVSLWAPLQSHPFVVASWSASRRKDLDIVIEPRKGWTRALADLGRVNEKLMDERMMRGGEVDMSRDTFSYDGLDSHLALFTGPHGCSVPVGEFETVVMIASDFGIAAQLPYLDELVYGYNACKTRNRRVHLVWLLEKYSESLLIVSP
;
A
#
# COMPACT_ATOMS: atom_id res chain seq x y z
N MET A 1 -15.61 -14.79 -0.12
CA MET A 1 -16.63 -15.71 0.42
C MET A 1 -16.08 -16.56 1.57
N PHE A 2 -14.99 -17.26 1.41
CA PHE A 2 -14.36 -18.15 2.42
C PHE A 2 -14.17 -17.48 3.80
N LEU A 3 -13.58 -16.29 3.89
CA LEU A 3 -13.33 -15.60 5.16
C LEU A 3 -14.60 -15.32 5.96
N ARG A 4 -15.68 -14.90 5.29
CA ARG A 4 -16.97 -14.64 5.97
C ARG A 4 -17.59 -15.90 6.54
N VAL A 5 -17.53 -17.00 5.79
CA VAL A 5 -18.00 -18.32 6.27
C VAL A 5 -17.18 -18.76 7.47
N HIS A 6 -15.84 -18.63 7.40
CA HIS A 6 -14.96 -18.97 8.51
C HIS A 6 -15.25 -18.15 9.77
N GLN A 7 -15.44 -16.83 9.63
CA GLN A 7 -15.80 -15.94 10.74
C GLN A 7 -17.16 -16.30 11.35
N SER A 8 -18.16 -16.59 10.51
CA SER A 8 -19.48 -17.00 10.98
C SER A 8 -19.42 -18.32 11.76
N LEU A 9 -18.69 -19.29 11.24
CA LEU A 9 -18.48 -20.56 11.94
C LEU A 9 -17.75 -20.39 13.27
N ALA A 10 -16.73 -19.52 13.33
CA ALA A 10 -16.01 -19.22 14.56
C ALA A 10 -16.95 -18.61 15.62
N ILE A 11 -17.82 -17.66 15.23
CA ILE A 11 -18.80 -17.05 16.12
C ILE A 11 -19.80 -18.11 16.64
N ILE A 12 -20.33 -18.95 15.76
CA ILE A 12 -21.26 -20.02 16.13
C ILE A 12 -20.59 -20.99 17.11
N THR A 13 -19.35 -21.38 16.84
CA THR A 13 -18.58 -22.27 17.71
C THR A 13 -18.36 -21.65 19.09
N LEU A 14 -17.94 -20.38 19.17
CA LEU A 14 -17.76 -19.68 20.43
C LEU A 14 -19.06 -19.56 21.22
N PHE A 15 -20.17 -19.27 20.54
CA PHE A 15 -21.49 -19.24 21.18
C PHE A 15 -21.91 -20.59 21.71
N SER A 16 -21.70 -21.67 20.95
CA SER A 16 -22.02 -23.04 21.35
C SER A 16 -21.19 -23.47 22.57
N VAL A 17 -19.89 -23.17 22.57
CA VAL A 17 -19.00 -23.41 23.71
C VAL A 17 -19.46 -22.63 24.94
N TRP A 18 -19.82 -21.34 24.77
CA TRP A 18 -20.38 -20.54 25.84
C TRP A 18 -21.65 -21.14 26.44
N GLN A 19 -22.60 -21.55 25.61
CA GLN A 19 -23.85 -22.19 26.05
C GLN A 19 -23.58 -23.49 26.80
N HIS A 20 -22.63 -24.29 26.31
CA HIS A 20 -22.27 -25.57 26.97
C HIS A 20 -21.63 -25.32 28.34
N LEU A 21 -20.76 -24.31 28.47
CA LEU A 21 -20.06 -23.98 29.71
C LEU A 21 -20.93 -23.19 30.71
N ARG A 22 -22.12 -22.78 30.34
CA ARG A 22 -23.02 -21.94 31.13
C ARG A 22 -23.37 -22.59 32.52
N PHE A 23 -23.47 -23.93 32.58
CA PHE A 23 -23.75 -24.69 33.77
C PHE A 23 -22.52 -25.38 34.38
N ALA A 24 -21.34 -25.17 33.80
CA ALA A 24 -20.10 -25.75 34.28
C ALA A 24 -19.59 -25.04 35.57
N PRO A 25 -18.69 -25.64 36.35
CA PRO A 25 -18.01 -24.98 37.46
C PRO A 25 -17.29 -23.66 37.04
N THR A 26 -16.90 -22.84 37.99
CA THR A 26 -16.35 -21.51 37.75
C THR A 26 -15.11 -21.53 36.85
N PHE A 27 -14.21 -22.48 37.06
CA PHE A 27 -12.94 -22.55 36.33
C PHE A 27 -13.11 -22.76 34.81
N PRO A 28 -13.91 -23.72 34.31
CA PRO A 28 -14.13 -23.84 32.85
C PRO A 28 -14.80 -22.63 32.21
N ARG A 29 -15.65 -21.90 32.98
CA ARG A 29 -16.29 -20.66 32.46
C ARG A 29 -15.30 -19.49 32.30
N LEU A 30 -14.29 -19.42 33.16
CA LEU A 30 -13.32 -18.35 33.16
C LEU A 30 -12.43 -18.39 31.89
N THR A 31 -12.10 -19.58 31.40
CA THR A 31 -11.21 -19.76 30.24
C THR A 31 -11.67 -18.99 28.98
N PRO A 32 -12.93 -19.16 28.49
CA PRO A 32 -13.37 -18.40 27.30
C PRO A 32 -13.50 -16.89 27.55
N VAL A 33 -13.79 -16.47 28.78
CA VAL A 33 -13.84 -15.06 29.15
C VAL A 33 -12.44 -14.45 29.09
N VAL A 34 -11.45 -15.12 29.67
CA VAL A 34 -10.03 -14.66 29.58
C VAL A 34 -9.55 -14.65 28.14
N ALA A 35 -9.84 -15.69 27.36
CA ALA A 35 -9.47 -15.74 25.95
C ALA A 35 -10.10 -14.58 25.15
N ALA A 36 -11.39 -14.29 25.38
CA ALA A 36 -12.06 -13.16 24.75
C ALA A 36 -11.46 -11.82 25.18
N ALA A 37 -11.15 -11.64 26.47
CA ALA A 37 -10.51 -10.43 26.97
C ALA A 37 -9.12 -10.21 26.36
N VAL A 38 -8.31 -11.25 26.24
CA VAL A 38 -7.00 -11.19 25.56
C VAL A 38 -7.16 -10.81 24.10
N LEU A 39 -8.12 -11.43 23.39
CA LEU A 39 -8.38 -11.10 21.98
C LEU A 39 -8.79 -9.63 21.82
N VAL A 40 -9.71 -9.13 22.66
CA VAL A 40 -10.14 -7.72 22.64
C VAL A 40 -8.95 -6.79 22.93
N ALA A 41 -8.12 -7.12 23.91
CA ALA A 41 -6.93 -6.35 24.23
C ALA A 41 -5.94 -6.31 23.05
N MET A 42 -5.69 -7.45 22.38
CA MET A 42 -4.84 -7.50 21.19
C MET A 42 -5.40 -6.63 20.06
N VAL A 43 -6.70 -6.71 19.78
CA VAL A 43 -7.34 -5.88 18.74
C VAL A 43 -7.26 -4.40 19.09
N ALA A 44 -7.46 -4.04 20.37
CA ALA A 44 -7.34 -2.65 20.84
C ALA A 44 -5.91 -2.13 20.66
N VAL A 45 -4.89 -2.90 21.03
CA VAL A 45 -3.48 -2.53 20.85
C VAL A 45 -3.13 -2.38 19.38
N GLN A 46 -3.57 -3.31 18.53
CA GLN A 46 -3.33 -3.21 17.08
C GLN A 46 -4.02 -1.98 16.47
N SER A 47 -5.26 -1.70 16.88
CA SER A 47 -6.00 -0.52 16.42
C SER A 47 -5.34 0.79 16.89
N ALA A 48 -4.91 0.83 18.15
CA ALA A 48 -4.17 1.98 18.70
C ALA A 48 -2.85 2.20 17.94
N TYR A 49 -2.10 1.14 17.65
CA TYR A 49 -0.87 1.21 16.87
C TYR A 49 -1.14 1.69 15.44
N LEU A 50 -2.18 1.18 14.77
CA LEU A 50 -2.59 1.61 13.44
C LEU A 50 -2.91 3.11 13.43
N LEU A 51 -3.70 3.58 14.39
CA LEU A 51 -4.04 5.00 14.52
C LEU A 51 -2.80 5.85 14.82
N TYR A 52 -1.93 5.40 15.71
CA TYR A 52 -0.67 6.07 16.02
C TYR A 52 0.23 6.22 14.79
N GLN A 53 0.32 5.18 13.95
CA GLN A 53 1.12 5.20 12.74
C GLN A 53 0.56 6.17 11.68
N ASN A 54 -0.77 6.26 11.59
CA ASN A 54 -1.46 7.05 10.56
C ASN A 54 -1.85 8.46 11.00
N LYS A 55 -1.69 8.82 12.29
CA LYS A 55 -2.02 10.14 12.82
C LYS A 55 -0.78 10.81 13.41
N ALA A 56 -0.41 11.96 12.90
CA ALA A 56 0.59 12.82 13.53
C ALA A 56 -0.11 13.94 14.32
N MET A 57 0.47 14.34 15.46
CA MET A 57 -0.02 15.51 16.20
C MET A 57 0.12 16.76 15.33
N GLY A 58 -0.98 17.49 15.13
CA GLY A 58 -1.00 18.70 14.28
C GLY A 58 -1.12 18.47 12.77
N ALA A 59 -0.95 17.25 12.27
CA ALA A 59 -1.22 16.89 10.88
C ALA A 59 -2.40 15.92 10.85
N GLY A 60 -3.34 16.08 9.95
CA GLY A 60 -4.49 15.18 9.79
C GLY A 60 -4.10 13.71 9.59
N LEU A 61 -5.07 12.87 9.30
CA LEU A 61 -4.85 11.47 8.91
C LEU A 61 -4.21 11.39 7.51
N SER A 62 -3.51 10.28 7.23
CA SER A 62 -2.94 10.03 5.91
C SER A 62 -4.03 10.00 4.83
N ARG A 63 -3.71 10.49 3.65
CA ARG A 63 -4.65 10.61 2.52
C ARG A 63 -4.10 9.95 1.29
N ALA A 64 -4.99 9.36 0.49
CA ALA A 64 -4.69 8.78 -0.81
C ALA A 64 -5.25 9.65 -1.92
N TYR A 65 -4.43 9.96 -2.89
CA TYR A 65 -4.80 10.53 -4.17
C TYR A 65 -4.73 9.42 -5.21
N ILE A 66 -5.83 9.14 -5.87
CA ILE A 66 -5.98 8.02 -6.77
C ILE A 66 -6.08 8.57 -8.18
N PHE A 67 -5.22 8.11 -9.07
CA PHE A 67 -5.17 8.51 -10.47
C PHE A 67 -5.33 7.26 -11.32
N ARG A 68 -6.28 7.28 -12.23
CA ARG A 68 -6.37 6.26 -13.26
C ARG A 68 -5.55 6.71 -14.47
N GLN A 69 -4.66 5.86 -14.95
CA GLN A 69 -3.86 6.09 -16.14
C GLN A 69 -4.00 4.86 -17.04
N GLY A 70 -4.95 4.93 -18.00
CA GLY A 70 -5.27 3.81 -18.88
C GLY A 70 -5.65 2.54 -18.12
N ASP A 71 -4.84 1.49 -18.24
CA ASP A 71 -5.02 0.20 -17.56
C ASP A 71 -4.34 0.14 -16.18
N ALA A 72 -3.71 1.21 -15.72
CA ALA A 72 -3.07 1.30 -14.42
C ALA A 72 -3.83 2.23 -13.46
N VAL A 73 -3.66 1.99 -12.16
CA VAL A 73 -4.07 2.92 -11.11
C VAL A 73 -2.83 3.30 -10.32
N LYS A 74 -2.47 4.57 -10.36
CA LYS A 74 -1.44 5.15 -9.51
C LYS A 74 -2.08 5.70 -8.25
N VAL A 75 -1.65 5.23 -7.10
CA VAL A 75 -2.09 5.72 -5.79
C VAL A 75 -0.91 6.45 -5.14
N ARG A 76 -1.06 7.74 -4.93
CA ARG A 76 -0.11 8.52 -4.15
C ARG A 76 -0.64 8.70 -2.74
N LEU A 77 0.07 8.14 -1.78
CA LEU A 77 -0.24 8.25 -0.37
C LEU A 77 0.53 9.43 0.23
N ARG A 78 -0.21 10.42 0.74
CA ARG A 78 0.36 11.49 1.56
C ARG A 78 0.24 11.11 3.02
N LEU A 79 1.37 10.82 3.62
CA LEU A 79 1.47 10.31 4.98
C LEU A 79 1.45 11.47 5.99
N SER A 80 0.87 11.22 7.15
CA SER A 80 0.93 12.15 8.28
C SER A 80 2.34 12.29 8.83
N ARG A 81 3.12 11.20 8.80
CA ARG A 81 4.51 11.13 9.28
C ARG A 81 5.45 10.71 8.17
N GLN A 82 6.65 11.23 8.21
CA GLN A 82 7.71 10.78 7.30
C GLN A 82 8.18 9.39 7.69
N ILE A 83 8.17 8.48 6.73
CA ILE A 83 8.72 7.12 6.89
C ILE A 83 9.84 6.89 5.89
N ARG A 84 10.67 5.89 6.16
CA ARG A 84 11.66 5.39 5.23
C ARG A 84 11.21 4.02 4.75
N VAL A 85 11.02 3.88 3.46
CA VAL A 85 10.70 2.60 2.81
C VAL A 85 11.93 2.17 2.02
N LYS A 86 12.34 0.93 2.20
CA LYS A 86 13.44 0.32 1.43
C LYS A 86 12.87 -0.35 0.18
N ALA A 87 13.71 -0.52 -0.84
CA ALA A 87 13.33 -1.27 -2.03
C ALA A 87 12.86 -2.70 -1.66
N GLY A 88 11.84 -3.20 -2.34
CA GLY A 88 11.24 -4.52 -2.08
C GLY A 88 10.27 -4.57 -0.90
N GLN A 89 10.08 -3.50 -0.15
CA GLN A 89 9.08 -3.46 0.91
C GLN A 89 7.68 -3.15 0.37
N HIS A 90 6.68 -3.63 1.10
CA HIS A 90 5.26 -3.42 0.81
C HIS A 90 4.55 -2.81 2.02
N ILE A 91 3.40 -2.23 1.77
CA ILE A 91 2.50 -1.74 2.81
C ILE A 91 1.13 -2.41 2.67
N GLY A 92 0.47 -2.63 3.79
CA GLY A 92 -0.94 -2.99 3.80
C GLY A 92 -1.78 -1.71 3.72
N LEU A 93 -2.61 -1.58 2.69
CA LEU A 93 -3.41 -0.39 2.43
C LEU A 93 -4.89 -0.66 2.68
N TRP A 94 -5.55 0.29 3.33
CA TRP A 94 -6.99 0.34 3.51
C TRP A 94 -7.52 1.73 3.19
N ILE A 95 -8.50 1.81 2.30
CA ILE A 95 -9.20 3.04 1.91
C ILE A 95 -10.70 2.82 2.14
N PRO A 96 -11.31 3.43 3.18
CA PRO A 96 -12.73 3.26 3.52
C PRO A 96 -13.67 3.60 2.39
N ALA A 97 -13.35 4.60 1.56
CA ALA A 97 -14.15 5.01 0.41
C ALA A 97 -14.31 3.90 -0.64
N VAL A 98 -13.38 2.94 -0.72
CA VAL A 98 -13.47 1.79 -1.62
C VAL A 98 -14.32 0.67 -1.00
N SER A 99 -14.15 0.42 0.31
CA SER A 99 -14.92 -0.61 1.02
C SER A 99 -14.91 -0.37 2.52
N LEU A 100 -16.09 -0.14 3.09
CA LEU A 100 -16.29 0.03 4.54
C LEU A 100 -15.99 -1.27 5.31
N TRP A 101 -16.20 -2.43 4.69
CA TRP A 101 -15.99 -3.74 5.32
C TRP A 101 -14.54 -4.24 5.21
N ALA A 102 -13.65 -3.45 4.65
CA ALA A 102 -12.24 -3.78 4.48
C ALA A 102 -11.30 -3.42 5.66
N PRO A 103 -11.73 -2.87 6.83
CA PRO A 103 -10.80 -2.71 7.95
C PRO A 103 -10.18 -4.03 8.41
N LEU A 104 -10.86 -5.15 8.16
CA LEU A 104 -10.39 -6.50 8.43
C LEU A 104 -9.55 -7.12 7.29
N GLN A 105 -9.44 -6.42 6.16
CA GLN A 105 -8.69 -6.88 4.98
C GLN A 105 -7.76 -5.76 4.51
N SER A 106 -6.55 -5.73 5.03
CA SER A 106 -5.51 -4.91 4.42
C SER A 106 -5.03 -5.58 3.14
N HIS A 107 -4.94 -4.78 2.07
CA HIS A 107 -4.42 -5.25 0.79
C HIS A 107 -2.94 -4.92 0.70
N PRO A 108 -2.04 -5.92 0.57
CA PRO A 108 -0.61 -5.66 0.46
C PRO A 108 -0.27 -5.14 -0.94
N PHE A 109 0.43 -4.01 -0.98
CA PHE A 109 0.95 -3.42 -2.21
C PHE A 109 2.42 -3.06 -2.06
N VAL A 110 3.19 -3.34 -3.10
CA VAL A 110 4.59 -2.92 -3.15
C VAL A 110 4.64 -1.41 -3.33
N VAL A 111 5.54 -0.76 -2.60
CA VAL A 111 5.79 0.67 -2.78
C VAL A 111 6.69 0.83 -4.00
N ALA A 112 6.21 1.57 -5.01
CA ALA A 112 6.91 1.77 -6.29
C ALA A 112 7.90 2.95 -6.25
N SER A 113 7.83 3.81 -5.24
CA SER A 113 8.75 4.94 -5.04
C SER A 113 9.84 4.62 -4.05
N TRP A 114 11.05 5.12 -4.29
CA TRP A 114 12.18 4.98 -3.38
C TRP A 114 12.80 6.34 -3.03
N SER A 115 13.42 6.43 -1.87
CA SER A 115 14.24 7.59 -1.49
C SER A 115 15.26 7.23 -0.44
N ALA A 116 16.43 7.83 -0.51
CA ALA A 116 17.48 7.73 0.50
C ALA A 116 17.07 8.34 1.85
N SER A 117 16.17 9.32 1.84
CA SER A 117 15.65 10.02 3.03
C SER A 117 14.23 9.56 3.38
N ARG A 118 13.75 10.00 4.55
CA ARG A 118 12.34 9.81 4.92
C ARG A 118 11.45 10.71 4.08
N ARG A 119 10.35 10.16 3.57
CA ARG A 119 9.36 10.89 2.75
C ARG A 119 7.97 10.85 3.38
N LYS A 120 7.15 11.83 2.99
CA LYS A 120 5.71 11.87 3.30
C LYS A 120 4.87 11.28 2.17
N ASP A 121 5.40 11.24 0.96
CA ASP A 121 4.67 10.77 -0.21
C ASP A 121 5.22 9.41 -0.66
N LEU A 122 4.31 8.45 -0.87
CA LEU A 122 4.61 7.13 -1.39
C LEU A 122 3.76 6.86 -2.62
N ASP A 123 4.38 6.37 -3.67
CA ASP A 123 3.67 5.95 -4.87
C ASP A 123 3.50 4.44 -4.91
N ILE A 124 2.31 4.01 -5.30
CA ILE A 124 1.94 2.62 -5.49
C ILE A 124 1.30 2.53 -6.88
N VAL A 125 1.70 1.53 -7.65
CA VAL A 125 1.11 1.20 -8.95
C VAL A 125 0.33 -0.09 -8.82
N ILE A 126 -0.94 -0.06 -9.23
CA ILE A 126 -1.90 -1.14 -9.05
C ILE A 126 -2.53 -1.48 -10.39
N GLU A 127 -2.55 -2.76 -10.72
CA GLU A 127 -3.35 -3.30 -11.81
C GLU A 127 -4.81 -3.44 -11.38
N PRO A 128 -5.77 -2.78 -12.06
CA PRO A 128 -7.19 -2.92 -11.76
C PRO A 128 -7.70 -4.27 -12.23
N ARG A 129 -7.86 -5.20 -11.28
CA ARG A 129 -8.47 -6.50 -11.50
C ARG A 129 -9.95 -6.49 -11.08
N LYS A 130 -10.50 -7.58 -10.61
CA LYS A 130 -11.87 -7.66 -10.07
C LYS A 130 -11.91 -7.25 -8.60
N GLY A 131 -13.07 -6.74 -8.15
CA GLY A 131 -13.31 -6.43 -6.73
C GLY A 131 -12.71 -5.09 -6.30
N TRP A 132 -11.92 -5.08 -5.22
CA TRP A 132 -11.43 -3.87 -4.58
C TRP A 132 -10.59 -2.98 -5.51
N THR A 133 -9.67 -3.55 -6.30
CA THR A 133 -8.81 -2.77 -7.22
C THR A 133 -9.61 -2.15 -8.36
N ARG A 134 -10.70 -2.78 -8.78
CA ARG A 134 -11.62 -2.20 -9.78
C ARG A 134 -12.37 -1.01 -9.21
N ALA A 135 -12.91 -1.13 -7.99
CA ALA A 135 -13.58 -0.02 -7.32
C ALA A 135 -12.61 1.15 -7.06
N LEU A 136 -11.34 0.85 -6.76
CA LEU A 136 -10.28 1.85 -6.65
C LEU A 136 -10.06 2.60 -7.98
N ALA A 137 -10.05 1.89 -9.11
CA ALA A 137 -9.92 2.49 -10.44
C ALA A 137 -11.09 3.44 -10.76
N ASP A 138 -12.30 3.07 -10.34
CA ASP A 138 -13.49 3.90 -10.55
C ASP A 138 -13.43 5.21 -9.75
N LEU A 139 -12.88 5.20 -8.54
CA LEU A 139 -12.60 6.42 -7.77
C LEU A 139 -11.55 7.32 -8.46
N GLY A 140 -10.55 6.72 -9.10
CA GLY A 140 -9.47 7.45 -9.78
C GLY A 140 -9.91 8.26 -10.99
N ARG A 141 -11.07 7.98 -11.58
CA ARG A 141 -11.59 8.69 -12.76
C ARG A 141 -11.85 10.18 -12.53
N VAL A 142 -12.15 10.58 -11.31
CA VAL A 142 -12.40 11.99 -10.98
C VAL A 142 -11.11 12.78 -11.10
N ASN A 143 -10.04 12.29 -10.51
CA ASN A 143 -8.74 12.94 -10.58
C ASN A 143 -8.13 12.88 -11.99
N GLU A 144 -8.38 11.83 -12.76
CA GLU A 144 -8.00 11.70 -14.17
C GLU A 144 -8.54 12.90 -14.97
N LYS A 145 -9.83 13.16 -14.90
CA LYS A 145 -10.46 14.30 -15.60
C LYS A 145 -9.89 15.65 -15.17
N LEU A 146 -9.65 15.83 -13.87
CA LEU A 146 -9.08 17.08 -13.34
C LEU A 146 -7.63 17.28 -13.81
N MET A 147 -6.88 16.19 -13.97
CA MET A 147 -5.51 16.26 -14.49
C MET A 147 -5.48 16.57 -15.98
N ASP A 148 -6.37 15.94 -16.76
CA ASP A 148 -6.50 16.24 -18.20
C ASP A 148 -6.88 17.70 -18.43
N GLU A 149 -7.82 18.25 -17.66
CA GLU A 149 -8.18 19.66 -17.71
C GLU A 149 -7.01 20.58 -17.36
N ARG A 150 -6.16 20.22 -16.41
CA ARG A 150 -4.95 20.99 -16.05
C ARG A 150 -3.92 20.95 -17.17
N MET A 151 -3.68 19.79 -17.78
CA MET A 151 -2.78 19.65 -18.92
C MET A 151 -3.26 20.48 -20.10
N MET A 152 -4.55 20.49 -20.41
CA MET A 152 -5.12 21.31 -21.49
C MET A 152 -4.99 22.81 -21.24
N ARG A 153 -4.91 23.26 -19.98
CA ARG A 153 -4.67 24.66 -19.60
C ARG A 153 -3.19 25.06 -19.61
N GLY A 154 -2.30 24.19 -20.09
CA GLY A 154 -0.85 24.46 -20.17
C GLY A 154 -0.09 24.33 -18.86
N GLY A 155 -0.69 23.67 -17.86
CA GLY A 155 -0.02 23.33 -16.60
C GLY A 155 0.89 22.10 -16.79
N GLU A 156 2.18 22.24 -16.48
CA GLU A 156 3.08 21.10 -16.39
C GLU A 156 2.72 20.26 -15.15
N VAL A 157 2.27 19.02 -15.38
CA VAL A 157 1.90 18.12 -14.31
C VAL A 157 3.00 17.07 -14.15
N ASP A 158 4.04 17.41 -13.42
CA ASP A 158 5.08 16.46 -13.04
C ASP A 158 4.72 15.79 -11.72
N MET A 159 4.17 14.56 -11.81
CA MET A 159 3.84 13.75 -10.64
C MET A 159 5.06 13.12 -9.96
N SER A 160 6.27 13.27 -10.51
CA SER A 160 7.49 12.70 -9.93
C SER A 160 8.13 13.64 -8.89
N ARG A 161 7.82 14.93 -8.92
CA ARG A 161 8.44 15.92 -8.05
C ARG A 161 7.80 15.98 -6.66
N ASP A 162 8.63 16.20 -5.65
CA ASP A 162 8.20 16.45 -4.25
C ASP A 162 7.34 17.73 -4.11
N THR A 163 7.28 18.56 -5.14
CA THR A 163 6.54 19.83 -5.24
C THR A 163 5.17 19.69 -5.90
N PHE A 164 4.67 18.44 -6.08
CA PHE A 164 3.36 18.23 -6.69
C PHE A 164 2.24 18.93 -5.91
N SER A 165 1.51 19.84 -6.60
CA SER A 165 0.36 20.52 -5.99
C SER A 165 -0.87 19.62 -5.98
N TYR A 166 -1.38 19.40 -4.78
CA TYR A 166 -2.60 18.61 -4.55
C TYR A 166 -3.88 19.46 -4.59
N ASP A 167 -3.77 20.77 -4.89
CA ASP A 167 -4.89 21.68 -4.83
C ASP A 167 -6.00 21.29 -5.81
N GLY A 168 -7.22 21.16 -5.30
CA GLY A 168 -8.40 20.80 -6.09
C GLY A 168 -8.46 19.35 -6.53
N LEU A 169 -7.55 18.47 -6.09
CA LEU A 169 -7.65 17.04 -6.32
C LEU A 169 -8.49 16.36 -5.24
N ASP A 170 -9.26 15.36 -5.67
CA ASP A 170 -10.03 14.56 -4.73
C ASP A 170 -9.11 13.61 -3.95
N SER A 171 -9.27 13.60 -2.64
CA SER A 171 -8.44 12.81 -1.73
C SER A 171 -9.27 12.01 -0.75
N HIS A 172 -8.91 10.77 -0.56
CA HIS A 172 -9.60 9.84 0.32
C HIS A 172 -8.78 9.55 1.57
N LEU A 173 -9.48 9.29 2.69
CA LEU A 173 -8.84 8.77 3.89
C LEU A 173 -8.16 7.45 3.55
N ALA A 174 -6.89 7.33 3.94
CA ALA A 174 -6.12 6.10 3.78
C ALA A 174 -5.43 5.72 5.08
N LEU A 175 -5.57 4.48 5.47
CA LEU A 175 -4.81 3.90 6.56
C LEU A 175 -3.88 2.84 6.00
N PHE A 176 -2.67 2.79 6.52
CA PHE A 176 -1.68 1.81 6.09
C PHE A 176 -0.99 1.15 7.29
N THR A 177 -0.48 -0.03 7.07
CA THR A 177 0.41 -0.75 7.97
C THR A 177 1.74 -1.01 7.29
N GLY A 178 2.80 -1.10 8.04
CA GLY A 178 4.14 -1.36 7.50
C GLY A 178 5.07 -0.15 7.63
N PRO A 179 6.18 -0.11 6.88
CA PRO A 179 6.54 -1.03 5.79
C PRO A 179 6.88 -2.44 6.28
N HIS A 180 6.47 -3.44 5.51
CA HIS A 180 6.71 -4.86 5.76
C HIS A 180 7.66 -5.45 4.72
N GLY A 181 8.27 -6.58 5.03
CA GLY A 181 9.19 -7.29 4.15
C GLY A 181 10.65 -6.86 4.30
N CYS A 182 11.51 -7.56 3.60
CA CYS A 182 12.95 -7.38 3.63
C CYS A 182 13.45 -6.77 2.32
N SER A 183 14.46 -5.94 2.39
CA SER A 183 15.19 -5.43 1.22
C SER A 183 16.41 -6.31 0.96
N VAL A 184 16.66 -6.64 -0.30
CA VAL A 184 17.85 -7.35 -0.72
C VAL A 184 18.98 -6.33 -0.95
N PRO A 185 20.21 -6.55 -0.46
CA PRO A 185 21.32 -5.61 -0.63
C PRO A 185 21.94 -5.72 -2.04
N VAL A 186 21.16 -5.32 -3.07
CA VAL A 186 21.57 -5.42 -4.48
C VAL A 186 22.78 -4.57 -4.84
N GLY A 187 23.07 -3.52 -4.07
CA GLY A 187 24.20 -2.62 -4.28
C GLY A 187 25.58 -3.23 -4.00
N GLU A 188 25.64 -4.44 -3.42
CA GLU A 188 26.90 -5.17 -3.15
C GLU A 188 27.43 -5.90 -4.39
N PHE A 189 26.60 -6.07 -5.42
CA PHE A 189 26.93 -6.82 -6.63
C PHE A 189 27.36 -5.89 -7.76
N GLU A 190 28.33 -6.32 -8.56
CA GLU A 190 28.87 -5.57 -9.71
C GLU A 190 27.86 -5.54 -10.88
N THR A 191 27.15 -6.65 -11.06
CA THR A 191 26.13 -6.80 -12.11
C THR A 191 24.81 -7.24 -11.49
N VAL A 192 23.75 -6.53 -11.77
CA VAL A 192 22.40 -6.81 -11.31
C VAL A 192 21.51 -7.06 -12.52
N VAL A 193 20.78 -8.18 -12.52
CA VAL A 193 19.77 -8.51 -13.53
C VAL A 193 18.39 -8.44 -12.87
N MET A 194 17.53 -7.61 -13.40
CA MET A 194 16.15 -7.45 -12.97
C MET A 194 15.23 -8.03 -14.02
N ILE A 195 14.32 -8.90 -13.64
CA ILE A 195 13.34 -9.51 -14.55
C ILE A 195 11.95 -9.17 -14.02
N ALA A 196 11.12 -8.61 -14.87
CA ALA A 196 9.74 -8.26 -14.56
C ALA A 196 8.79 -8.65 -15.68
N SER A 197 7.55 -8.97 -15.36
CA SER A 197 6.44 -9.10 -16.30
C SER A 197 5.35 -8.10 -15.94
N ASP A 198 4.80 -7.42 -16.97
CA ASP A 198 3.69 -6.49 -16.86
C ASP A 198 3.84 -5.53 -15.65
N PHE A 199 2.83 -5.44 -14.78
CA PHE A 199 2.86 -4.62 -13.56
C PHE A 199 3.90 -5.03 -12.51
N GLY A 200 4.56 -6.19 -12.67
CA GLY A 200 5.66 -6.62 -11.81
C GLY A 200 6.85 -5.67 -11.82
N ILE A 201 6.97 -4.80 -12.84
CA ILE A 201 7.98 -3.75 -12.91
C ILE A 201 7.90 -2.80 -11.71
N ALA A 202 6.71 -2.54 -11.17
CA ALA A 202 6.53 -1.67 -10.00
C ALA A 202 7.34 -2.11 -8.77
N ALA A 203 7.63 -3.41 -8.64
CA ALA A 203 8.47 -3.94 -7.58
C ALA A 203 9.98 -3.75 -7.84
N GLN A 204 10.37 -3.55 -9.11
CA GLN A 204 11.76 -3.37 -9.51
C GLN A 204 12.19 -1.90 -9.50
N LEU A 205 11.25 -0.96 -9.74
CA LEU A 205 11.55 0.47 -9.78
C LEU A 205 12.29 0.97 -8.54
N PRO A 206 11.89 0.63 -7.29
CA PRO A 206 12.60 1.08 -6.10
C PRO A 206 14.05 0.59 -6.02
N TYR A 207 14.33 -0.61 -6.54
CA TYR A 207 15.69 -1.14 -6.62
C TYR A 207 16.51 -0.40 -7.67
N LEU A 208 15.91 -0.08 -8.81
CA LEU A 208 16.57 0.70 -9.86
C LEU A 208 16.95 2.09 -9.33
N ASP A 209 16.02 2.78 -8.68
CA ASP A 209 16.26 4.09 -8.07
C ASP A 209 17.38 4.02 -7.02
N GLU A 210 17.36 2.99 -6.16
CA GLU A 210 18.40 2.75 -5.14
C GLU A 210 19.78 2.54 -5.77
N LEU A 211 19.87 1.74 -6.85
CA LEU A 211 21.12 1.47 -7.57
C LEU A 211 21.65 2.71 -8.27
N VAL A 212 20.80 3.46 -8.96
CA VAL A 212 21.18 4.70 -9.64
C VAL A 212 21.67 5.75 -8.62
N TYR A 213 20.93 5.93 -7.54
CA TYR A 213 21.36 6.83 -6.46
C TYR A 213 22.69 6.38 -5.84
N GLY A 214 22.82 5.09 -5.55
CA GLY A 214 24.02 4.52 -4.94
C GLY A 214 25.25 4.64 -5.84
N TYR A 215 25.08 4.47 -7.15
CA TYR A 215 26.12 4.67 -8.15
C TYR A 215 26.58 6.15 -8.19
N ASN A 216 25.63 7.08 -8.31
CA ASN A 216 25.94 8.51 -8.33
C ASN A 216 26.57 9.00 -7.02
N ALA A 217 26.21 8.41 -5.90
CA ALA A 217 26.76 8.72 -4.58
C ALA A 217 28.05 7.92 -4.23
N CYS A 218 28.55 7.11 -5.16
CA CYS A 218 29.71 6.21 -4.94
C CYS A 218 29.54 5.26 -3.73
N LYS A 219 28.30 4.84 -3.45
CA LYS A 219 27.94 3.98 -2.28
C LYS A 219 27.72 2.53 -2.62
N THR A 220 27.63 2.19 -3.90
CA THR A 220 27.38 0.83 -4.39
C THR A 220 28.51 0.34 -5.28
N ARG A 221 28.63 -0.99 -5.41
CA ARG A 221 29.63 -1.64 -6.28
C ARG A 221 29.12 -1.89 -7.69
N ASN A 222 27.84 -1.65 -7.93
CA ASN A 222 27.21 -1.97 -9.20
C ASN A 222 27.77 -1.12 -10.34
N ARG A 223 28.07 -1.78 -11.45
CA ARG A 223 28.55 -1.19 -12.71
C ARG A 223 27.60 -1.46 -13.86
N ARG A 224 26.84 -2.54 -13.78
CA ARG A 224 25.91 -2.97 -14.83
C ARG A 224 24.56 -3.32 -14.23
N VAL A 225 23.51 -2.76 -14.80
CA VAL A 225 22.12 -3.11 -14.46
C VAL A 225 21.42 -3.49 -15.76
N HIS A 226 20.88 -4.71 -15.80
CA HIS A 226 20.10 -5.21 -16.91
C HIS A 226 18.66 -5.35 -16.46
N LEU A 227 17.75 -4.63 -17.11
CA LEU A 227 16.31 -4.75 -16.88
C LEU A 227 15.68 -5.47 -18.05
N VAL A 228 15.11 -6.65 -17.80
CA VAL A 228 14.31 -7.41 -18.75
C VAL A 228 12.85 -7.28 -18.36
N TRP A 229 12.08 -6.58 -19.20
CA TRP A 229 10.66 -6.35 -18.95
C TRP A 229 9.83 -6.99 -20.05
N LEU A 230 9.08 -8.03 -19.68
CA LEU A 230 8.15 -8.76 -20.54
C LEU A 230 6.78 -8.09 -20.49
N LEU A 231 6.22 -7.72 -21.62
CA LEU A 231 4.93 -7.06 -21.75
C LEU A 231 3.97 -7.93 -22.55
N GLU A 232 2.81 -8.23 -22.01
CA GLU A 232 1.73 -8.88 -22.75
C GLU A 232 1.03 -7.91 -23.70
N LYS A 233 0.89 -6.63 -23.29
CA LYS A 233 0.24 -5.58 -24.07
C LYS A 233 1.14 -4.36 -24.18
N TYR A 234 1.34 -3.91 -25.41
CA TYR A 234 2.20 -2.74 -25.68
C TYR A 234 1.70 -1.43 -25.05
N SER A 235 0.39 -1.32 -24.77
CA SER A 235 -0.21 -0.12 -24.15
C SER A 235 0.21 0.10 -22.69
N GLU A 236 0.69 -0.92 -22.01
CA GLU A 236 1.06 -0.85 -20.58
C GLU A 236 2.43 -0.19 -20.36
N SER A 237 3.32 -0.25 -21.35
CA SER A 237 4.70 0.26 -21.24
C SER A 237 4.80 1.77 -21.11
N LEU A 238 3.89 2.52 -21.73
CA LEU A 238 3.95 3.99 -21.76
C LEU A 238 3.55 4.64 -20.44
N LEU A 239 2.80 3.95 -19.59
CA LEU A 239 2.22 4.50 -18.38
C LEU A 239 3.14 4.42 -17.15
N ILE A 240 4.07 3.47 -17.14
CA ILE A 240 4.93 3.21 -15.98
C ILE A 240 6.28 3.92 -16.09
N VAL A 241 6.75 4.15 -17.31
CA VAL A 241 8.08 4.75 -17.61
C VAL A 241 8.01 6.25 -17.87
N SER A 242 6.83 6.86 -17.84
CA SER A 242 6.71 8.32 -17.94
C SER A 242 7.32 8.97 -16.69
N PRO A 243 8.41 9.76 -16.81
CA PRO A 243 9.15 10.34 -15.70
C PRO A 243 8.31 11.32 -14.87
#